data_de03c53ffccd37d19e66a92cc57f4ad7
#
_entry.id   de03c53ffccd37d19e66a92cc57f4ad7
#
_cell.length_a   1.000
_cell.length_b   1.000
_cell.length_c   1.000
_cell.angle_alpha   90.00
_cell.angle_beta   90.00
_cell.angle_gamma   90.00
#
_symmetry.space_group_name_H-M   'P 1'
#
loop_
_entity.id
_entity.type
_entity.pdbx_description
1 polymer ?
#
loop_
_entity_poly.entity_id
_entity_poly.type
_entity_poly.pdbx_seq_one_letter_code
_entity_poly.pdbx_strand_id
1 'polypeptide(L)'
;MIAVFCADTYVQEITSNRSEVQRLYQIKKRIYSIIQRLMIQGTFLLLLAVLGYGLFFAFQKPVTHPVTESEILQFIAYFGAIVVTIFFWGILANTLSMLFRNMWMGIGSSLLIWVATNSTGGDKLFGAWNLFSYSFRDIENATDITWLYGKGLCICIGLILLLALPKIVRKRG
;
A
#
# COMPACT_ATOMS: atom_id res chain seq x y z
N MET A 1 8.29 4.38 -3.12
CA MET A 1 8.18 3.62 -4.38
C MET A 1 6.73 3.28 -4.74
N ILE A 2 5.99 2.58 -3.90
CA ILE A 2 4.60 2.13 -4.15
C ILE A 2 3.68 3.29 -4.57
N ALA A 3 3.71 4.40 -3.82
CA ALA A 3 2.92 5.59 -4.11
C ALA A 3 3.18 6.16 -5.51
N VAL A 4 4.42 6.12 -5.99
CA VAL A 4 4.79 6.63 -7.31
C VAL A 4 4.21 5.76 -8.42
N PHE A 5 4.33 4.44 -8.30
CA PHE A 5 3.81 3.50 -9.30
C PHE A 5 2.28 3.48 -9.38
N CYS A 6 1.60 3.59 -8.23
CA CYS A 6 0.15 3.50 -8.19
C CYS A 6 -0.56 4.84 -8.42
N ALA A 7 0.12 5.98 -8.20
CA ALA A 7 -0.46 7.31 -8.39
C ALA A 7 -0.87 7.58 -9.84
N ASP A 8 -0.15 7.01 -10.79
CA ASP A 8 -0.36 7.24 -12.22
C ASP A 8 -1.42 6.32 -12.86
N THR A 9 -1.96 5.37 -12.12
CA THR A 9 -2.79 4.28 -12.66
C THR A 9 -3.98 4.76 -13.50
N TYR A 10 -4.58 5.90 -13.15
CA TYR A 10 -5.78 6.40 -13.83
C TYR A 10 -5.76 7.90 -14.12
N VAL A 11 -4.89 8.66 -13.46
CA VAL A 11 -4.89 10.13 -13.56
C VAL A 11 -4.53 10.60 -14.96
N GLN A 12 -3.59 9.95 -15.63
CA GLN A 12 -3.23 10.28 -17.01
C GLN A 12 -4.41 10.10 -17.98
N GLU A 13 -5.27 9.12 -17.73
CA GLU A 13 -6.45 8.90 -18.55
C GLU A 13 -7.51 9.99 -18.35
N ILE A 14 -7.62 10.56 -17.13
CA ILE A 14 -8.53 11.66 -16.83
C ILE A 14 -8.02 12.98 -17.43
N THR A 15 -6.71 13.19 -17.44
CA THR A 15 -6.09 14.45 -17.89
C THR A 15 -5.79 14.47 -19.38
N SER A 16 -5.76 13.32 -20.05
CA SER A 16 -5.55 13.20 -21.50
C SER A 16 -6.88 13.25 -22.25
N ASN A 17 -6.82 13.53 -23.56
CA ASN A 17 -7.98 13.50 -24.47
C ASN A 17 -8.68 12.13 -24.56
N ARG A 18 -8.09 11.08 -23.96
CA ARG A 18 -8.72 9.76 -23.81
C ARG A 18 -9.89 9.75 -22.81
N SER A 19 -10.03 10.78 -22.01
CA SER A 19 -11.18 10.94 -21.08
C SER A 19 -12.53 10.91 -21.79
N GLU A 20 -12.63 11.43 -23.01
CA GLU A 20 -13.87 11.42 -23.79
C GLU A 20 -14.27 9.99 -24.20
N VAL A 21 -13.30 9.20 -24.64
CA VAL A 21 -13.55 7.79 -25.01
C VAL A 21 -13.95 6.98 -23.77
N GLN A 22 -13.35 7.29 -22.63
CA GLN A 22 -13.67 6.59 -21.38
C GLN A 22 -15.05 6.94 -20.82
N ARG A 23 -15.56 8.13 -21.11
CA ARG A 23 -16.94 8.51 -20.74
C ARG A 23 -18.00 7.63 -21.41
N LEU A 24 -17.67 7.03 -22.56
CA LEU A 24 -18.54 6.08 -23.26
C LEU A 24 -18.61 4.70 -22.56
N TYR A 25 -17.62 4.37 -21.73
CA TYR A 25 -17.64 3.11 -21.00
C TYR A 25 -18.48 3.18 -19.73
N GLN A 26 -19.19 2.11 -19.44
CA GLN A 26 -19.92 1.95 -18.19
C GLN A 26 -19.01 2.12 -16.98
N ILE A 27 -19.48 2.81 -15.95
CA ILE A 27 -18.71 3.09 -14.71
C ILE A 27 -18.15 1.80 -14.10
N LYS A 28 -18.91 0.70 -14.13
CA LYS A 28 -18.45 -0.60 -13.63
C LYS A 28 -17.19 -1.10 -14.33
N LYS A 29 -17.09 -0.97 -15.66
CA LYS A 29 -15.92 -1.37 -16.43
C LYS A 29 -14.69 -0.52 -16.10
N ARG A 30 -14.87 0.78 -15.88
CA ARG A 30 -13.78 1.69 -15.47
C ARG A 30 -13.23 1.32 -14.10
N ILE A 31 -14.10 1.10 -13.13
CA ILE A 31 -13.72 0.69 -11.76
C ILE A 31 -12.97 -0.64 -11.81
N TYR A 32 -13.49 -1.60 -12.56
CA TYR A 32 -12.83 -2.89 -12.72
C TYR A 32 -11.42 -2.75 -13.31
N SER A 33 -11.26 -1.92 -14.34
CA SER A 33 -9.95 -1.64 -14.95
C SER A 33 -8.97 -1.02 -13.96
N ILE A 34 -9.42 -0.07 -13.11
CA ILE A 34 -8.60 0.56 -12.08
C ILE A 34 -8.14 -0.48 -11.05
N ILE A 35 -9.08 -1.29 -10.54
CA ILE A 35 -8.78 -2.33 -9.56
C ILE A 35 -7.82 -3.36 -10.15
N GLN A 36 -8.05 -3.80 -11.37
CA GLN A 36 -7.18 -4.76 -12.05
C GLN A 36 -5.75 -4.23 -12.18
N ARG A 37 -5.57 -2.97 -12.58
CA ARG A 37 -4.25 -2.34 -12.68
C ARG A 37 -3.57 -2.22 -11.32
N LEU A 38 -4.31 -1.80 -10.28
CA LEU A 38 -3.79 -1.75 -8.91
C LEU A 38 -3.35 -3.13 -8.42
N MET A 39 -4.13 -4.17 -8.73
CA MET A 39 -3.78 -5.54 -8.38
C MET A 39 -2.50 -6.01 -9.09
N ILE A 40 -2.38 -5.76 -10.39
CA ILE A 40 -1.18 -6.12 -11.17
C ILE A 40 0.05 -5.39 -10.60
N GLN A 41 -0.04 -4.08 -10.40
CA GLN A 41 1.06 -3.29 -9.84
C GLN A 41 1.41 -3.71 -8.42
N GLY A 42 0.40 -3.95 -7.56
CA GLY A 42 0.59 -4.44 -6.21
C GLY A 42 1.26 -5.81 -6.17
N THR A 43 0.84 -6.74 -7.02
CA THR A 43 1.44 -8.08 -7.11
C THR A 43 2.90 -8.01 -7.60
N PHE A 44 3.19 -7.18 -8.59
CA PHE A 44 4.55 -6.98 -9.07
C PHE A 44 5.47 -6.43 -7.96
N LEU A 45 5.01 -5.40 -7.23
CA LEU A 45 5.76 -4.82 -6.12
C LEU A 45 5.91 -5.81 -4.96
N LEU A 46 4.90 -6.65 -4.72
CA LEU A 46 4.97 -7.71 -3.74
C LEU A 46 6.06 -8.73 -4.09
N LEU A 47 6.11 -9.18 -5.35
CA LEU A 47 7.15 -10.10 -5.82
C LEU A 47 8.55 -9.49 -5.62
N LEU A 48 8.73 -8.21 -5.96
CA LEU A 48 10.00 -7.52 -5.73
C LEU A 48 10.35 -7.43 -4.23
N ALA A 49 9.36 -7.14 -3.38
CA ALA A 49 9.55 -7.08 -1.94
C ALA A 49 9.93 -8.43 -1.36
N VAL A 50 9.28 -9.52 -1.79
CA VAL A 50 9.58 -10.89 -1.36
C VAL A 50 10.98 -11.31 -1.80
N LEU A 51 11.35 -11.02 -3.05
CA LEU A 51 12.70 -11.32 -3.54
C LEU A 51 13.76 -10.52 -2.76
N GLY A 52 13.55 -9.22 -2.58
CA GLY A 52 14.48 -8.38 -1.83
C GLY A 52 14.63 -8.82 -0.38
N TYR A 53 13.52 -9.12 0.29
CA TYR A 53 13.51 -9.55 1.67
C TYR A 53 14.07 -10.97 1.84
N GLY A 54 13.74 -11.87 0.93
CA GLY A 54 14.29 -13.23 0.90
C GLY A 54 15.81 -13.23 0.70
N LEU A 55 16.32 -12.43 -0.23
CA LEU A 55 17.76 -12.25 -0.42
C LEU A 55 18.43 -11.67 0.81
N PHE A 56 17.86 -10.61 1.40
CA PHE A 56 18.40 -10.01 2.62
C PHE A 56 18.49 -11.03 3.77
N PHE A 57 17.43 -11.81 3.96
CA PHE A 57 17.39 -12.86 4.99
C PHE A 57 18.41 -13.96 4.72
N ALA A 58 18.56 -14.40 3.46
CA ALA A 58 19.54 -15.40 3.07
C ALA A 58 20.98 -14.94 3.29
N PHE A 59 21.28 -13.65 3.08
CA PHE A 59 22.62 -13.10 3.32
C PHE A 59 22.93 -12.85 4.80
N GLN A 60 21.92 -12.59 5.64
CA GLN A 60 22.15 -12.35 7.07
C GLN A 60 22.37 -13.63 7.87
N LYS A 61 21.84 -14.76 7.42
CA LYS A 61 22.02 -16.03 8.14
C LYS A 61 23.16 -16.85 7.56
N PRO A 62 24.14 -17.22 8.37
CA PRO A 62 25.09 -18.24 7.99
C PRO A 62 24.32 -19.55 7.74
N VAL A 63 24.63 -20.22 6.63
CA VAL A 63 24.02 -21.46 6.11
C VAL A 63 24.02 -22.63 7.12
N THR A 64 24.67 -22.45 8.27
CA THR A 64 24.95 -23.47 9.28
C THR A 64 23.88 -23.61 10.38
N HIS A 65 22.91 -22.67 10.47
CA HIS A 65 21.87 -22.76 11.51
C HIS A 65 20.54 -23.26 10.96
N PRO A 66 19.92 -24.28 11.57
CA PRO A 66 18.60 -24.73 11.19
C PRO A 66 17.57 -23.60 11.44
N VAL A 67 16.61 -23.46 10.50
CA VAL A 67 15.52 -22.47 10.61
C VAL A 67 14.59 -22.93 11.75
N THR A 68 14.38 -22.05 12.73
CA THR A 68 13.49 -22.30 13.88
C THR A 68 12.04 -21.97 13.52
N GLU A 69 11.06 -22.64 14.14
CA GLU A 69 9.63 -22.38 13.93
C GLU A 69 9.25 -20.91 14.24
N SER A 70 9.87 -20.31 15.24
CA SER A 70 9.67 -18.89 15.58
C SER A 70 10.08 -17.94 14.45
N GLU A 71 11.11 -18.29 13.69
CA GLU A 71 11.57 -17.48 12.55
C GLU A 71 10.63 -17.58 11.34
N ILE A 72 10.03 -18.75 11.14
CA ILE A 72 9.00 -18.92 10.11
C ILE A 72 7.77 -18.10 10.43
N LEU A 73 7.31 -18.09 11.68
CA LEU A 73 6.19 -17.28 12.13
C LEU A 73 6.47 -15.78 11.99
N GLN A 74 7.66 -15.34 12.34
CA GLN A 74 8.09 -13.95 12.11
C GLN A 74 8.06 -13.59 10.62
N PHE A 75 8.59 -14.46 9.77
CA PHE A 75 8.59 -14.23 8.33
C PHE A 75 7.16 -14.10 7.78
N ILE A 76 6.23 -14.96 8.21
CA ILE A 76 4.82 -14.90 7.80
C ILE A 76 4.17 -13.59 8.27
N ALA A 77 4.45 -13.15 9.50
CA ALA A 77 3.93 -11.89 10.04
C ALA A 77 4.45 -10.69 9.24
N TYR A 78 5.75 -10.63 8.94
CA TYR A 78 6.33 -9.60 8.08
C TYR A 78 5.73 -9.60 6.68
N PHE A 79 5.59 -10.78 6.09
CA PHE A 79 4.98 -10.91 4.78
C PHE A 79 3.55 -10.36 4.77
N GLY A 80 2.74 -10.74 5.75
CA GLY A 80 1.38 -10.21 5.91
C GLY A 80 1.36 -8.68 6.07
N ALA A 81 2.25 -8.13 6.90
CA ALA A 81 2.37 -6.68 7.10
C ALA A 81 2.78 -5.95 5.81
N ILE A 82 3.70 -6.53 5.03
CA ILE A 82 4.15 -5.97 3.75
C ILE A 82 3.00 -5.97 2.73
N VAL A 83 2.25 -7.07 2.62
CA VAL A 83 1.09 -7.16 1.72
C VAL A 83 0.08 -6.05 2.01
N VAL A 84 -0.34 -5.92 3.26
CA VAL A 84 -1.30 -4.88 3.68
C VAL A 84 -0.76 -3.49 3.39
N THR A 85 0.52 -3.26 3.68
CA THR A 85 1.17 -1.96 3.45
C THR A 85 1.22 -1.59 1.97
N ILE A 86 1.60 -2.53 1.09
CA ILE A 86 1.66 -2.31 -0.35
C ILE A 86 0.29 -1.92 -0.90
N PHE A 87 -0.73 -2.70 -0.60
CA PHE A 87 -2.08 -2.43 -1.10
C PHE A 87 -2.66 -1.14 -0.52
N PHE A 88 -2.48 -0.88 0.77
CA PHE A 88 -2.95 0.35 1.39
C PHE A 88 -2.36 1.60 0.73
N TRP A 89 -1.02 1.68 0.64
CA TRP A 89 -0.36 2.84 0.05
C TRP A 89 -0.64 2.99 -1.44
N GLY A 90 -0.82 1.89 -2.16
CA GLY A 90 -1.22 1.90 -3.56
C GLY A 90 -2.63 2.49 -3.75
N ILE A 91 -3.61 2.03 -2.97
CA ILE A 91 -4.97 2.54 -3.00
C ILE A 91 -5.02 4.01 -2.59
N LEU A 92 -4.31 4.38 -1.52
CA LEU A 92 -4.25 5.75 -1.01
C LEU A 92 -3.68 6.71 -2.07
N ALA A 93 -2.51 6.38 -2.62
CA ALA A 93 -1.85 7.22 -3.62
C ALA A 93 -2.70 7.40 -4.88
N ASN A 94 -3.30 6.32 -5.41
CA ASN A 94 -4.20 6.39 -6.56
C ASN A 94 -5.44 7.24 -6.26
N THR A 95 -6.06 7.06 -5.09
CA THR A 95 -7.25 7.80 -4.69
C THR A 95 -6.97 9.29 -4.54
N LEU A 96 -5.85 9.66 -3.91
CA LEU A 96 -5.42 11.05 -3.76
C LEU A 96 -5.10 11.69 -5.12
N SER A 97 -4.41 10.98 -6.00
CA SER A 97 -4.12 11.44 -7.36
C SER A 97 -5.39 11.74 -8.15
N MET A 98 -6.39 10.86 -8.05
CA MET A 98 -7.69 11.06 -8.68
C MET A 98 -8.45 12.24 -8.08
N LEU A 99 -8.39 12.40 -6.75
CA LEU A 99 -9.05 13.50 -6.04
C LEU A 99 -8.50 14.85 -6.47
N PHE A 100 -7.19 14.97 -6.59
CA PHE A 100 -6.50 16.20 -7.02
C PHE A 100 -6.41 16.36 -8.54
N ARG A 101 -6.75 15.34 -9.31
CA ARG A 101 -6.55 15.29 -10.79
C ARG A 101 -5.09 15.56 -11.19
N ASN A 102 -4.16 15.26 -10.31
CA ASN A 102 -2.75 15.51 -10.52
C ASN A 102 -1.93 14.41 -9.83
N MET A 103 -1.11 13.72 -10.62
CA MET A 103 -0.25 12.64 -10.14
C MET A 103 0.73 13.15 -9.07
N TRP A 104 1.36 14.30 -9.30
CA TRP A 104 2.35 14.85 -8.37
C TRP A 104 1.75 15.25 -7.02
N MET A 105 0.54 15.80 -7.04
CA MET A 105 -0.20 16.10 -5.81
C MET A 105 -0.58 14.82 -5.04
N GLY A 106 -0.94 13.77 -5.76
CA GLY A 106 -1.22 12.46 -5.16
C GLY A 106 0.01 11.84 -4.52
N ILE A 107 1.15 11.87 -5.22
CA ILE A 107 2.44 11.39 -4.69
C ILE A 107 2.85 12.23 -3.48
N GLY A 108 2.86 13.56 -3.61
CA GLY A 108 3.27 14.47 -2.55
C GLY A 108 2.43 14.31 -1.28
N SER A 109 1.11 14.25 -1.40
CA SER A 109 0.22 14.06 -0.24
C SER A 109 0.41 12.68 0.41
N SER A 110 0.58 11.62 -0.37
CA SER A 110 0.85 10.28 0.18
C SER A 110 2.21 10.22 0.88
N LEU A 111 3.24 10.89 0.35
CA LEU A 111 4.55 11.00 0.99
C LEU A 111 4.49 11.81 2.29
N LEU A 112 3.71 12.90 2.32
CA LEU A 112 3.50 13.66 3.57
C LEU A 112 2.86 12.80 4.65
N ILE A 113 1.84 12.02 4.32
CA ILE A 113 1.21 11.09 5.27
C ILE A 113 2.23 10.04 5.71
N TRP A 114 3.04 9.52 4.79
CA TRP A 114 4.09 8.55 5.10
C TRP A 114 5.13 9.12 6.07
N VAL A 115 5.64 10.32 5.81
CA VAL A 115 6.60 11.00 6.70
C VAL A 115 5.98 11.27 8.07
N ALA A 116 4.73 11.76 8.10
CA ALA A 116 4.03 12.03 9.35
C ALA A 116 3.85 10.78 10.20
N THR A 117 3.45 9.66 9.59
CA THR A 117 3.27 8.39 10.31
C THR A 117 4.58 7.70 10.69
N ASN A 118 5.67 7.96 9.96
CA ASN A 118 7.01 7.41 10.24
C ASN A 118 7.86 8.31 11.14
N SER A 119 7.36 9.47 11.54
CA SER A 119 8.05 10.37 12.45
C SER A 119 7.91 9.91 13.91
N THR A 120 8.85 10.34 14.76
CA THR A 120 8.75 10.15 16.22
C THR A 120 7.48 10.78 16.81
N GLY A 121 6.97 11.85 16.17
CA GLY A 121 5.67 12.44 16.51
C GLY A 121 4.50 11.53 16.19
N GLY A 122 4.54 10.86 15.03
CA GLY A 122 3.55 9.87 14.63
C GLY A 122 3.51 8.67 15.57
N ASP A 123 4.67 8.18 16.00
CA ASP A 123 4.75 7.10 17.00
C ASP A 123 4.13 7.48 18.34
N LYS A 124 4.38 8.71 18.81
CA LYS A 124 3.80 9.21 20.07
C LYS A 124 2.29 9.42 19.97
N LEU A 125 1.79 9.89 18.82
CA LEU A 125 0.37 10.18 18.64
C LEU A 125 -0.46 8.92 18.39
N PHE A 126 0.03 8.01 17.57
CA PHE A 126 -0.72 6.83 17.11
C PHE A 126 -0.40 5.57 17.91
N GLY A 127 0.78 5.48 18.53
CA GLY A 127 1.20 4.32 19.31
C GLY A 127 1.02 3.01 18.54
N ALA A 128 0.30 2.05 19.14
CA ALA A 128 -0.01 0.76 18.52
C ALA A 128 -0.87 0.85 17.24
N TRP A 129 -1.58 1.96 17.02
CA TRP A 129 -2.41 2.22 15.84
C TRP A 129 -1.64 2.86 14.68
N ASN A 130 -0.32 2.98 14.79
CA ASN A 130 0.48 3.56 13.74
C ASN A 130 0.39 2.72 12.46
N LEU A 131 0.00 3.34 11.35
CA LEU A 131 -0.13 2.71 10.03
C LEU A 131 1.18 2.09 9.53
N PHE A 132 2.31 2.63 10.01
CA PHE A 132 3.65 2.24 9.58
C PHE A 132 4.31 1.21 10.50
N SER A 133 3.69 0.87 11.65
CA SER A 133 4.28 -0.09 12.58
C SER A 133 4.58 -1.42 11.88
N TYR A 134 5.73 -1.98 12.22
CA TYR A 134 6.23 -3.27 11.74
C TYR A 134 6.50 -3.40 10.22
N SER A 135 6.47 -2.33 9.45
CA SER A 135 6.92 -2.42 8.05
C SER A 135 8.44 -2.52 7.91
N PHE A 136 9.19 -1.99 8.91
CA PHE A 136 10.67 -1.98 8.94
C PHE A 136 11.23 -2.06 10.37
N ARG A 137 10.42 -2.34 11.37
CA ARG A 137 10.89 -2.50 12.75
C ARG A 137 10.97 -3.97 13.12
N ASP A 138 11.99 -4.31 13.86
CA ASP A 138 12.15 -5.66 14.37
C ASP A 138 10.98 -6.06 15.28
N ILE A 139 10.42 -7.22 15.01
CA ILE A 139 9.47 -7.86 15.90
C ILE A 139 10.33 -8.58 16.94
N GLU A 140 10.54 -7.91 18.08
CA GLU A 140 11.34 -8.50 19.18
C GLU A 140 10.70 -9.78 19.73
N ASN A 141 9.38 -9.86 19.73
CA ASN A 141 8.63 -11.02 20.21
C ASN A 141 7.61 -11.48 19.16
N ALA A 142 7.69 -12.74 18.73
CA ALA A 142 6.75 -13.35 17.79
C ALA A 142 5.29 -13.38 18.32
N THR A 143 5.10 -13.22 19.63
CA THR A 143 3.79 -13.20 20.30
C THR A 143 3.17 -11.82 20.39
N ASP A 144 3.88 -10.76 19.97
CA ASP A 144 3.36 -9.41 20.01
C ASP A 144 2.33 -9.19 18.88
N ILE A 145 1.06 -9.03 19.27
CA ILE A 145 -0.08 -8.85 18.36
C ILE A 145 -0.35 -7.36 18.08
N THR A 146 0.39 -6.44 18.69
CA THR A 146 0.12 -5.00 18.60
C THR A 146 0.23 -4.46 17.18
N TRP A 147 1.05 -5.07 16.32
CA TRP A 147 1.16 -4.71 14.91
C TRP A 147 -0.16 -4.87 14.11
N LEU A 148 -1.04 -5.78 14.54
CA LEU A 148 -2.33 -6.00 13.90
C LEU A 148 -3.26 -4.79 13.98
N TYR A 149 -3.16 -3.97 15.04
CA TYR A 149 -4.01 -2.78 15.19
C TYR A 149 -3.75 -1.77 14.06
N GLY A 150 -2.49 -1.42 13.83
CA GLY A 150 -2.13 -0.51 12.74
C GLY A 150 -2.47 -1.08 11.36
N LYS A 151 -2.25 -2.39 11.13
CA LYS A 151 -2.59 -3.03 9.86
C LYS A 151 -4.10 -3.21 9.69
N GLY A 152 -4.83 -3.48 10.75
CA GLY A 152 -6.30 -3.48 10.74
C GLY A 152 -6.86 -2.11 10.32
N LEU A 153 -6.29 -1.03 10.86
CA LEU A 153 -6.66 0.33 10.48
C LEU A 153 -6.34 0.62 9.00
N CYS A 154 -5.19 0.16 8.50
CA CYS A 154 -4.86 0.24 7.06
C CYS A 154 -5.92 -0.46 6.19
N ILE A 155 -6.36 -1.66 6.58
CA ILE A 155 -7.39 -2.41 5.86
C ILE A 155 -8.71 -1.65 5.89
N CYS A 156 -9.15 -1.16 7.06
CA CYS A 156 -10.40 -0.41 7.19
C CYS A 156 -10.40 0.86 6.31
N ILE A 157 -9.34 1.66 6.38
CA ILE A 157 -9.22 2.87 5.55
C ILE A 157 -9.16 2.49 4.06
N GLY A 158 -8.39 1.46 3.70
CA GLY A 158 -8.29 0.97 2.33
C GLY A 158 -9.65 0.55 1.76
N LEU A 159 -10.47 -0.16 2.54
CA LEU A 159 -11.84 -0.53 2.15
C LEU A 159 -12.74 0.69 1.98
N ILE A 160 -12.67 1.67 2.89
CA ILE A 160 -13.43 2.92 2.77
C ILE A 160 -13.06 3.66 1.49
N LEU A 161 -11.76 3.74 1.17
CA LEU A 161 -11.28 4.36 -0.06
C LEU A 161 -11.76 3.63 -1.31
N LEU A 162 -11.73 2.28 -1.31
CA LEU A 162 -12.27 1.48 -2.41
C LEU A 162 -13.78 1.68 -2.58
N LEU A 163 -14.55 1.76 -1.49
CA LEU A 163 -15.98 2.06 -1.54
C LEU A 163 -16.28 3.49 -2.00
N ALA A 164 -15.37 4.43 -1.76
CA ALA A 164 -15.48 5.81 -2.24
C ALA A 164 -15.10 5.96 -3.73
N LEU A 165 -14.31 5.02 -4.26
CA LEU A 165 -13.79 5.05 -5.63
C LEU A 165 -14.89 5.27 -6.69
N PRO A 166 -16.05 4.61 -6.68
CA PRO A 166 -17.13 4.82 -7.64
C PRO A 166 -17.66 6.27 -7.64
N LYS A 167 -17.77 6.87 -6.44
CA LYS A 167 -18.23 8.25 -6.30
C LYS A 167 -17.21 9.24 -6.86
N ILE A 168 -15.91 8.96 -6.62
CA ILE A 168 -14.82 9.80 -7.13
C ILE A 168 -14.75 9.71 -8.66
N VAL A 169 -14.78 8.51 -9.22
CA VAL A 169 -14.78 8.29 -10.67
C VAL A 169 -15.99 8.95 -11.35
N ARG A 170 -17.17 8.90 -10.72
CA ARG A 170 -18.38 9.55 -11.26
C ARG A 170 -18.28 11.07 -11.26
N LYS A 171 -17.65 11.67 -10.24
CA LYS A 171 -17.57 13.12 -10.07
C LYS A 171 -16.39 13.74 -10.80
N ARG A 172 -15.30 13.01 -10.98
CA ARG A 172 -14.02 13.52 -11.45
C ARG A 172 -13.56 12.92 -12.79
N GLY A 173 -14.14 11.77 -13.20
CA GLY A 173 -13.78 11.03 -14.42
C GLY A 173 -14.50 11.49 -15.69
#